data_2710ac954d5367f594a889075abe3a77
#
_entry.id   2710ac954d5367f594a889075abe3a77
#
_cell.length_a   1.000
_cell.length_b   1.000
_cell.length_c   1.000
_cell.angle_alpha   90.00
_cell.angle_beta   90.00
_cell.angle_gamma   90.00
#
_symmetry.space_group_name_H-M   'P 1'
#
loop_
_entity.id
_entity.type
_entity.pdbx_description
1 polymer ?
#
loop_
_entity_poly.entity_id
_entity_poly.type
_entity_poly.pdbx_seq_one_letter_code
_entity_poly.pdbx_strand_id
1 'polypeptide(L)'
;MRSKPPAPGISGTRELIGPTGPRAPALLLVSVIALCAGSSVAQNAQYIGAEACGTCHPAQLKQQSGSAHSRSLYPAAEHPLAPSFAPSSGKQFLRRPNFHFQLSSNGSVMRVRASDDKDVMDIPMEWAFGAGEQAVTFVTRVNEEWYIEHYLSYYSAIKSFAPTPGQDSISANTLPLAMGILYKSTDPETGILKCFECHSTGPVSAGSGQLQPAELGVRCEACHGPGELHRAAARSGQIGKARELIQNPGRMSAPDLNRFCGNCHRQPAPAGVSTDFNVAWNVRHQPVYLSQSACFLKSGSLSCLTCHDPHGKLQRDDASYNARCRTCHTTESTPPKPVCIAKQPANCVACHMPGVSPQAYLRFTNHWIGVYPQGAKLKPRR
;
A
#
# COMPACT_ATOMS: atom_id res chain seq x y z
N MET A 1 -13.89 14.80 -45.46
CA MET A 1 -13.41 14.00 -46.62
C MET A 1 -12.83 12.71 -46.09
N ARG A 2 -13.60 11.66 -46.17
CA ARG A 2 -13.49 10.44 -46.94
C ARG A 2 -12.07 9.87 -46.90
N SER A 3 -11.80 8.60 -46.59
CA SER A 3 -12.46 7.35 -47.01
C SER A 3 -11.99 6.18 -46.13
N LYS A 4 -12.87 5.19 -46.04
CA LYS A 4 -12.78 3.91 -45.34
C LYS A 4 -12.20 2.83 -46.28
N PRO A 5 -11.60 1.73 -45.76
CA PRO A 5 -10.99 0.64 -46.54
C PRO A 5 -11.98 -0.44 -46.96
N PRO A 6 -11.63 -1.35 -47.89
CA PRO A 6 -12.46 -2.48 -48.23
C PRO A 6 -12.09 -3.78 -47.49
N ALA A 7 -13.06 -4.67 -47.37
CA ALA A 7 -13.02 -5.99 -46.76
C ALA A 7 -12.70 -7.11 -47.77
N PRO A 8 -12.40 -8.35 -47.32
CA PRO A 8 -11.86 -9.42 -48.11
C PRO A 8 -12.92 -10.38 -48.66
N GLY A 9 -12.54 -11.06 -49.74
CA GLY A 9 -13.34 -12.05 -50.43
C GLY A 9 -13.11 -13.50 -49.95
N ILE A 10 -14.16 -14.28 -50.11
CA ILE A 10 -14.34 -15.70 -49.81
C ILE A 10 -14.13 -16.54 -51.05
N SER A 11 -13.69 -17.77 -50.91
CA SER A 11 -14.00 -19.04 -51.62
C SER A 11 -12.73 -19.86 -51.84
N GLY A 12 -12.73 -21.16 -51.85
CA GLY A 12 -13.74 -22.16 -52.07
C GLY A 12 -13.17 -23.58 -51.87
N THR A 13 -14.07 -24.45 -51.72
CA THR A 13 -14.01 -25.89 -51.53
C THR A 13 -13.30 -26.68 -52.61
N ARG A 14 -12.67 -27.82 -52.26
CA ARG A 14 -12.64 -29.02 -53.12
C ARG A 14 -12.42 -30.30 -52.29
N GLU A 15 -13.44 -31.16 -52.34
CA GLU A 15 -13.38 -32.59 -52.03
C GLU A 15 -12.57 -33.33 -53.09
N LEU A 16 -11.88 -34.39 -52.67
CA LEU A 16 -11.56 -35.56 -53.55
C LEU A 16 -11.54 -36.84 -52.70
N ILE A 17 -12.18 -37.86 -53.33
CA ILE A 17 -12.58 -39.18 -52.84
C ILE A 17 -11.51 -40.24 -53.15
N GLY A 18 -11.24 -41.14 -52.19
CA GLY A 18 -10.93 -42.56 -52.32
C GLY A 18 -9.52 -42.99 -52.70
N PRO A 19 -9.12 -44.27 -52.56
CA PRO A 19 -9.95 -45.46 -52.39
C PRO A 19 -9.55 -46.43 -51.26
N THR A 20 -10.38 -47.44 -51.05
CA THR A 20 -10.38 -48.56 -50.14
C THR A 20 -9.30 -49.58 -50.33
N GLY A 21 -8.69 -50.13 -49.27
CA GLY A 21 -7.84 -51.33 -49.25
C GLY A 21 -7.91 -52.02 -47.85
N PRO A 22 -7.64 -53.30 -47.70
CA PRO A 22 -8.30 -54.20 -46.76
C PRO A 22 -7.71 -54.29 -45.39
N ARG A 23 -8.58 -54.62 -44.41
CA ARG A 23 -8.37 -54.76 -42.96
C ARG A 23 -7.47 -55.97 -42.63
N ALA A 24 -6.49 -55.74 -41.72
CA ALA A 24 -5.87 -56.76 -40.91
C ALA A 24 -6.22 -56.53 -39.44
N PRO A 25 -6.40 -57.54 -38.59
CA PRO A 25 -6.84 -57.38 -37.23
C PRO A 25 -5.67 -56.94 -36.32
N ALA A 26 -5.77 -55.78 -35.73
CA ALA A 26 -4.82 -55.35 -34.72
C ALA A 26 -5.28 -55.83 -33.33
N LEU A 27 -4.41 -56.59 -32.65
CA LEU A 27 -4.51 -56.95 -31.24
C LEU A 27 -4.61 -55.67 -30.39
N LEU A 28 -5.70 -55.59 -29.63
CA LEU A 28 -5.84 -54.56 -28.57
C LEU A 28 -4.96 -54.95 -27.40
N LEU A 29 -3.81 -54.32 -27.30
CA LEU A 29 -3.06 -54.26 -26.05
C LEU A 29 -3.69 -53.14 -25.21
N VAL A 30 -4.54 -53.50 -24.25
CA VAL A 30 -5.10 -52.57 -23.27
C VAL A 30 -3.98 -52.26 -22.24
N SER A 31 -3.21 -51.23 -22.52
CA SER A 31 -2.35 -50.60 -21.51
C SER A 31 -3.22 -49.79 -20.57
N VAL A 32 -3.52 -50.33 -19.38
CA VAL A 32 -4.11 -49.57 -18.29
C VAL A 32 -3.05 -48.61 -17.77
N ILE A 33 -2.98 -47.43 -18.35
CA ILE A 33 -2.28 -46.29 -17.74
C ILE A 33 -3.18 -45.83 -16.61
N ALA A 34 -2.86 -46.24 -15.38
CA ALA A 34 -3.40 -45.63 -14.17
C ALA A 34 -2.93 -44.16 -14.16
N LEU A 35 -3.74 -43.25 -14.72
CA LEU A 35 -3.61 -41.84 -14.45
C LEU A 35 -3.92 -41.63 -12.95
N CYS A 36 -2.88 -41.65 -12.12
CA CYS A 36 -2.93 -40.96 -10.86
C CYS A 36 -3.11 -39.47 -11.18
N ALA A 37 -4.36 -39.08 -11.44
CA ALA A 37 -4.76 -37.70 -11.35
C ALA A 37 -4.54 -37.28 -9.90
N GLY A 38 -3.32 -36.86 -9.58
CA GLY A 38 -3.04 -36.06 -8.42
C GLY A 38 -3.90 -34.82 -8.54
N SER A 39 -5.10 -34.87 -7.96
CA SER A 39 -5.89 -33.69 -7.71
C SER A 39 -5.03 -32.78 -6.85
N SER A 40 -4.29 -31.87 -7.48
CA SER A 40 -3.75 -30.70 -6.82
C SER A 40 -4.97 -29.91 -6.36
N VAL A 41 -5.55 -30.31 -5.23
CA VAL A 41 -6.40 -29.41 -4.46
C VAL A 41 -5.47 -28.25 -4.14
N ALA A 42 -5.58 -27.17 -4.86
CA ALA A 42 -5.06 -25.89 -4.43
C ALA A 42 -5.74 -25.65 -3.08
N GLN A 43 -5.07 -26.09 -2.01
CA GLN A 43 -5.52 -25.80 -0.66
C GLN A 43 -5.55 -24.29 -0.59
N ASN A 44 -6.75 -23.72 -0.54
CA ASN A 44 -6.94 -22.29 -0.29
C ASN A 44 -6.25 -22.02 1.05
N ALA A 45 -5.04 -21.48 0.98
CA ALA A 45 -4.26 -21.17 2.15
C ALA A 45 -5.04 -20.14 2.96
N GLN A 46 -5.37 -20.48 4.21
CA GLN A 46 -6.22 -19.64 5.05
C GLN A 46 -5.37 -18.66 5.86
N TYR A 47 -5.89 -17.45 5.98
CA TYR A 47 -5.42 -16.44 6.92
C TYR A 47 -5.86 -16.83 8.34
N ILE A 48 -4.96 -16.76 9.30
CA ILE A 48 -5.18 -17.18 10.69
C ILE A 48 -5.13 -16.03 11.69
N GLY A 49 -4.76 -14.85 11.24
CA GLY A 49 -4.63 -13.63 12.04
C GLY A 49 -3.33 -13.56 12.85
N ALA A 50 -2.93 -12.34 13.15
CA ALA A 50 -1.66 -12.06 13.83
C ALA A 50 -1.58 -12.67 15.24
N GLU A 51 -2.70 -12.75 15.95
CA GLU A 51 -2.73 -13.33 17.31
C GLU A 51 -2.37 -14.83 17.29
N ALA A 52 -2.80 -15.56 16.26
CA ALA A 52 -2.40 -16.96 16.09
C ALA A 52 -0.89 -17.10 15.83
N CYS A 53 -0.29 -16.16 15.10
CA CYS A 53 1.18 -16.11 14.90
C CYS A 53 1.90 -15.83 16.21
N GLY A 54 1.34 -14.96 17.06
CA GLY A 54 1.88 -14.57 18.36
C GLY A 54 2.04 -15.72 19.34
N THR A 55 1.28 -16.82 19.19
CA THR A 55 1.43 -18.02 20.06
C THR A 55 2.83 -18.63 19.97
N CYS A 56 3.52 -18.50 18.82
CA CYS A 56 4.89 -18.98 18.61
C CYS A 56 5.89 -17.83 18.42
N HIS A 57 5.41 -16.64 18.00
CA HIS A 57 6.24 -15.46 17.73
C HIS A 57 5.84 -14.25 18.61
N PRO A 58 5.79 -14.36 19.95
CA PRO A 58 5.24 -13.31 20.83
C PRO A 58 6.05 -12.00 20.78
N ALA A 59 7.35 -12.07 20.60
CA ALA A 59 8.20 -10.89 20.51
C ALA A 59 7.90 -10.07 19.25
N GLN A 60 7.75 -10.74 18.10
CA GLN A 60 7.42 -10.13 16.81
C GLN A 60 6.02 -9.55 16.84
N LEU A 61 5.03 -10.26 17.39
CA LEU A 61 3.68 -9.76 17.56
C LEU A 61 3.66 -8.47 18.40
N LYS A 62 4.32 -8.47 19.57
CA LYS A 62 4.40 -7.31 20.46
C LYS A 62 5.02 -6.10 19.75
N GLN A 63 6.11 -6.31 19.03
CA GLN A 63 6.81 -5.27 18.31
C GLN A 63 5.95 -4.72 17.16
N GLN A 64 5.40 -5.61 16.32
CA GLN A 64 4.62 -5.26 15.14
C GLN A 64 3.31 -4.55 15.49
N SER A 65 2.64 -4.93 16.57
CA SER A 65 1.42 -4.27 17.04
C SER A 65 1.62 -2.78 17.39
N GLY A 66 2.85 -2.37 17.69
CA GLY A 66 3.21 -0.96 17.89
C GLY A 66 3.57 -0.20 16.61
N SER A 67 3.66 -0.85 15.46
CA SER A 67 4.07 -0.25 14.20
C SER A 67 2.97 0.60 13.56
N ALA A 68 3.34 1.52 12.65
CA ALA A 68 2.38 2.26 11.87
C ALA A 68 1.62 1.35 10.88
N HIS A 69 2.23 0.27 10.43
CA HIS A 69 1.61 -0.74 9.57
C HIS A 69 0.39 -1.37 10.26
N SER A 70 0.57 -1.89 11.49
CA SER A 70 -0.54 -2.53 12.21
C SER A 70 -1.68 -1.58 12.56
N ARG A 71 -1.38 -0.30 12.61
CA ARG A 71 -2.33 0.78 12.96
C ARG A 71 -2.84 1.57 11.76
N SER A 72 -2.75 0.99 10.56
CA SER A 72 -3.07 1.68 9.32
C SER A 72 -4.57 1.78 9.03
N LEU A 73 -5.41 0.99 9.70
CA LEU A 73 -6.86 0.97 9.51
C LEU A 73 -7.58 0.68 10.83
N TYR A 74 -8.63 1.46 11.11
CA TYR A 74 -9.52 1.27 12.25
C TYR A 74 -10.98 1.57 11.87
N PRO A 75 -11.98 1.03 12.59
CA PRO A 75 -13.25 1.72 12.75
C PRO A 75 -12.98 3.11 13.34
N ALA A 76 -13.59 4.14 12.79
CA ALA A 76 -13.16 5.52 13.11
C ALA A 76 -13.29 5.85 14.62
N ALA A 77 -14.32 5.32 15.28
CA ALA A 77 -14.53 5.53 16.72
C ALA A 77 -13.50 4.79 17.60
N GLU A 78 -12.86 3.75 17.07
CA GLU A 78 -11.85 2.94 17.77
C GLU A 78 -10.42 3.43 17.53
N HIS A 79 -10.23 4.40 16.63
CA HIS A 79 -8.90 4.94 16.38
C HIS A 79 -8.32 5.57 17.66
N PRO A 80 -7.02 5.34 18.00
CA PRO A 80 -6.41 5.88 19.22
C PRO A 80 -6.51 7.41 19.36
N LEU A 81 -6.64 8.12 18.24
CA LEU A 81 -6.84 9.57 18.23
C LEU A 81 -8.33 9.98 18.17
N ALA A 82 -9.27 9.07 18.26
CA ALA A 82 -10.71 9.37 18.18
C ALA A 82 -11.15 10.49 19.16
N PRO A 83 -10.65 10.57 20.41
CA PRO A 83 -10.97 11.69 21.29
C PRO A 83 -10.51 13.06 20.76
N SER A 84 -9.46 13.07 19.92
CA SER A 84 -8.97 14.31 19.26
C SER A 84 -9.76 14.65 18.01
N PHE A 85 -10.41 13.65 17.37
CA PHE A 85 -11.16 13.86 16.15
C PHE A 85 -12.49 14.56 16.40
N ALA A 86 -13.21 14.14 17.42
CA ALA A 86 -14.55 14.63 17.72
C ALA A 86 -14.71 14.84 19.24
N PRO A 87 -14.22 15.93 19.80
CA PRO A 87 -14.45 16.25 21.20
C PRO A 87 -15.95 16.47 21.45
N SER A 88 -16.38 16.21 22.68
CA SER A 88 -17.80 16.32 23.10
C SER A 88 -18.42 17.70 22.83
N SER A 89 -17.60 18.77 22.84
CA SER A 89 -18.04 20.12 22.48
C SER A 89 -18.29 20.33 20.98
N GLY A 90 -17.91 19.35 20.13
CA GLY A 90 -17.86 19.50 18.67
C GLY A 90 -16.78 20.46 18.20
N LYS A 91 -16.27 20.25 17.00
CA LYS A 91 -15.40 21.20 16.30
C LYS A 91 -16.07 21.65 15.03
N GLN A 92 -15.99 22.95 14.75
CA GLN A 92 -16.50 23.51 13.49
C GLN A 92 -15.32 23.91 12.60
N PHE A 93 -15.46 23.60 11.31
CA PHE A 93 -14.46 23.92 10.31
C PHE A 93 -15.15 24.58 9.13
N LEU A 94 -14.58 25.66 8.63
CA LEU A 94 -15.07 26.36 7.45
C LEU A 94 -14.30 25.87 6.24
N ARG A 95 -14.95 25.15 5.34
CA ARG A 95 -14.35 24.72 4.08
C ARG A 95 -14.27 25.84 3.07
N ARG A 96 -15.40 26.54 2.94
CA ARG A 96 -15.64 27.70 2.06
C ARG A 96 -16.61 28.62 2.76
N PRO A 97 -16.81 29.82 2.28
CA PRO A 97 -17.79 30.73 2.90
C PRO A 97 -19.16 30.11 3.14
N ASN A 98 -19.57 29.14 2.29
CA ASN A 98 -20.93 28.59 2.30
C ASN A 98 -21.05 27.19 2.94
N PHE A 99 -19.95 26.53 3.35
CA PHE A 99 -20.02 25.17 3.89
C PHE A 99 -19.32 25.08 5.24
N HIS A 100 -20.06 24.70 6.26
CA HIS A 100 -19.60 24.52 7.61
C HIS A 100 -19.59 23.04 8.00
N PHE A 101 -18.54 22.59 8.64
CA PHE A 101 -18.41 21.22 9.10
C PHE A 101 -18.33 21.14 10.60
N GLN A 102 -19.08 20.22 11.20
CA GLN A 102 -19.04 19.91 12.61
C GLN A 102 -18.80 18.41 12.78
N LEU A 103 -17.80 18.05 13.57
CA LEU A 103 -17.52 16.68 13.95
C LEU A 103 -18.00 16.43 15.36
N SER A 104 -18.62 15.27 15.59
CA SER A 104 -19.11 14.84 16.88
C SER A 104 -18.89 13.36 17.10
N SER A 105 -18.86 12.91 18.34
CA SER A 105 -18.79 11.50 18.71
C SER A 105 -19.61 11.25 19.95
N ASN A 106 -20.31 10.11 19.97
CA ASN A 106 -20.98 9.59 21.18
C ASN A 106 -20.16 8.44 21.83
N GLY A 107 -18.91 8.27 21.44
CA GLY A 107 -18.03 7.17 21.89
C GLY A 107 -18.12 5.89 21.04
N SER A 108 -19.26 5.64 20.39
CA SER A 108 -19.45 4.46 19.52
C SER A 108 -19.46 4.80 18.05
N VAL A 109 -19.92 6.00 17.70
CA VAL A 109 -20.02 6.47 16.31
C VAL A 109 -19.47 7.88 16.22
N MET A 110 -18.54 8.07 15.29
CA MET A 110 -18.13 9.39 14.86
C MET A 110 -19.03 9.87 13.72
N ARG A 111 -19.33 11.16 13.70
CA ARG A 111 -20.18 11.77 12.67
C ARG A 111 -19.58 13.08 12.18
N VAL A 112 -19.78 13.33 10.91
CA VAL A 112 -19.54 14.65 10.32
C VAL A 112 -20.87 15.21 9.82
N ARG A 113 -21.17 16.40 10.31
CA ARG A 113 -22.31 17.20 9.86
C ARG A 113 -21.77 18.35 9.01
N ALA A 114 -22.23 18.42 7.77
CA ALA A 114 -21.97 19.54 6.91
C ALA A 114 -23.27 20.31 6.64
N SER A 115 -23.18 21.63 6.57
CA SER A 115 -24.31 22.50 6.30
C SER A 115 -23.92 23.63 5.36
N ASP A 116 -24.88 24.07 4.56
CA ASP A 116 -24.91 25.36 3.89
C ASP A 116 -26.08 26.19 4.43
N ASP A 117 -26.42 27.30 3.78
CA ASP A 117 -27.51 28.18 4.23
C ASP A 117 -28.91 27.58 4.06
N LYS A 118 -29.04 26.42 3.40
CA LYS A 118 -30.32 25.79 3.06
C LYS A 118 -30.49 24.40 3.60
N ASP A 119 -29.42 23.59 3.52
CA ASP A 119 -29.47 22.15 3.74
C ASP A 119 -28.42 21.68 4.76
N VAL A 120 -28.67 20.51 5.33
CA VAL A 120 -27.78 19.83 6.27
C VAL A 120 -27.63 18.38 5.86
N MET A 121 -26.41 17.90 5.83
CA MET A 121 -26.08 16.48 5.73
C MET A 121 -25.34 16.03 6.99
N ASP A 122 -25.75 14.91 7.56
CA ASP A 122 -25.14 14.31 8.75
C ASP A 122 -24.91 12.82 8.48
N ILE A 123 -23.65 12.44 8.32
CA ILE A 123 -23.26 11.07 7.99
C ILE A 123 -22.25 10.52 9.00
N PRO A 124 -22.26 9.19 9.27
CA PRO A 124 -21.21 8.58 10.10
C PRO A 124 -19.85 8.68 9.41
N MET A 125 -18.80 8.59 10.20
CA MET A 125 -17.43 8.32 9.75
C MET A 125 -17.13 6.89 10.18
N GLU A 126 -17.09 5.95 9.23
CA GLU A 126 -17.00 4.53 9.56
C GLU A 126 -15.58 4.04 9.71
N TRP A 127 -14.72 4.40 8.75
CA TRP A 127 -13.35 3.95 8.66
C TRP A 127 -12.36 5.09 8.79
N ALA A 128 -11.26 4.87 9.52
CA ALA A 128 -10.13 5.77 9.66
C ALA A 128 -8.87 5.11 9.07
N PHE A 129 -8.38 5.65 7.96
CA PHE A 129 -7.18 5.21 7.27
C PHE A 129 -5.98 6.04 7.71
N GLY A 130 -4.98 5.37 8.27
CA GLY A 130 -3.72 5.96 8.72
C GLY A 130 -3.47 5.75 10.21
N ALA A 131 -2.20 5.62 10.58
CA ALA A 131 -1.76 5.39 11.96
C ALA A 131 -1.73 6.65 12.83
N GLY A 132 -2.13 7.80 12.30
CA GLY A 132 -2.01 9.08 12.99
C GLY A 132 -0.60 9.68 12.99
N GLU A 133 0.32 9.15 12.18
CA GLU A 133 1.69 9.65 12.11
C GLU A 133 1.83 10.94 11.28
N GLN A 134 1.03 11.10 10.24
CA GLN A 134 0.96 12.26 9.37
C GLN A 134 -0.48 12.77 9.25
N ALA A 135 -1.34 11.94 8.66
CA ALA A 135 -2.76 12.22 8.52
C ALA A 135 -3.60 10.97 8.79
N VAL A 136 -4.87 11.19 9.07
CA VAL A 136 -5.92 10.16 9.11
C VAL A 136 -7.04 10.61 8.19
N THR A 137 -7.34 9.81 7.18
CA THR A 137 -8.41 10.05 6.22
C THR A 137 -9.60 9.17 6.56
N PHE A 138 -10.80 9.69 6.40
CA PHE A 138 -12.02 8.98 6.77
C PHE A 138 -12.80 8.55 5.54
N VAL A 139 -13.42 7.38 5.65
CA VAL A 139 -14.23 6.78 4.59
C VAL A 139 -15.51 6.25 5.18
N THR A 140 -16.61 6.42 4.46
CA THR A 140 -17.93 5.95 4.87
C THR A 140 -18.66 5.30 3.70
N ARG A 141 -19.36 4.23 3.95
CA ARG A 141 -20.27 3.63 2.99
C ARG A 141 -21.52 4.50 2.83
N VAL A 142 -21.83 4.87 1.61
CA VAL A 142 -23.04 5.65 1.29
C VAL A 142 -24.21 4.72 0.95
N ASN A 143 -23.93 3.69 0.16
CA ASN A 143 -24.89 2.63 -0.22
C ASN A 143 -24.11 1.37 -0.66
N GLU A 144 -24.77 0.42 -1.30
CA GLU A 144 -24.15 -0.84 -1.74
C GLU A 144 -23.02 -0.68 -2.75
N GLU A 145 -23.05 0.36 -3.57
CA GLU A 145 -22.09 0.60 -4.64
C GLU A 145 -21.04 1.66 -4.31
N TRP A 146 -21.34 2.58 -3.39
CA TRP A 146 -20.55 3.80 -3.22
C TRP A 146 -20.06 4.00 -1.80
N TYR A 147 -18.83 4.42 -1.72
CA TYR A 147 -18.16 4.95 -0.53
C TYR A 147 -17.77 6.41 -0.75
N ILE A 148 -17.79 7.21 0.30
CA ILE A 148 -17.29 8.57 0.30
C ILE A 148 -15.96 8.64 1.05
N GLU A 149 -14.91 9.16 0.41
CA GLU A 149 -13.73 9.65 1.09
C GLU A 149 -14.02 11.07 1.54
N HIS A 150 -14.08 11.30 2.85
CA HIS A 150 -14.46 12.57 3.41
C HIS A 150 -13.48 13.69 3.01
N TYR A 151 -14.04 14.89 2.82
CA TYR A 151 -13.25 16.08 2.50
C TYR A 151 -12.26 16.45 3.58
N LEU A 152 -12.55 16.16 4.84
CA LEU A 152 -11.71 16.50 5.97
C LEU A 152 -10.89 15.28 6.41
N SER A 153 -9.56 15.46 6.45
CA SER A 153 -8.61 14.57 7.13
C SER A 153 -8.07 15.23 8.38
N TYR A 154 -7.75 14.42 9.40
CA TYR A 154 -7.03 14.90 10.58
C TYR A 154 -5.52 14.88 10.30
N TYR A 155 -4.83 15.98 10.65
CA TYR A 155 -3.38 16.10 10.49
C TYR A 155 -2.70 16.24 11.83
N SER A 156 -1.74 15.35 12.11
CA SER A 156 -1.01 15.32 13.37
C SER A 156 -0.12 16.56 13.58
N ALA A 157 0.39 17.15 12.49
CA ALA A 157 1.23 18.33 12.55
C ALA A 157 0.51 19.56 13.16
N ILE A 158 -0.79 19.66 12.95
CA ILE A 158 -1.62 20.78 13.46
C ILE A 158 -2.62 20.32 14.52
N LYS A 159 -2.67 19.00 14.82
CA LYS A 159 -3.65 18.40 15.72
C LYS A 159 -5.09 18.85 15.41
N SER A 160 -5.42 18.94 14.13
CA SER A 160 -6.69 19.45 13.65
C SER A 160 -6.98 18.92 12.25
N PHE A 161 -8.15 19.32 11.74
CA PHE A 161 -8.62 18.92 10.42
C PHE A 161 -8.25 19.95 9.35
N ALA A 162 -8.01 19.46 8.16
CA ALA A 162 -7.83 20.25 6.93
C ALA A 162 -8.30 19.40 5.73
N PRO A 163 -8.35 19.94 4.51
CA PRO A 163 -8.74 19.19 3.33
C PRO A 163 -7.94 17.90 3.15
N THR A 164 -8.62 16.82 2.81
CA THR A 164 -8.00 15.54 2.47
C THR A 164 -7.06 15.74 1.27
N PRO A 165 -5.89 15.09 1.25
CA PRO A 165 -4.93 15.24 0.18
C PRO A 165 -5.55 14.99 -1.20
N GLY A 166 -5.37 15.96 -2.11
CA GLY A 166 -5.95 15.91 -3.45
C GLY A 166 -7.37 16.47 -3.57
N GLN A 167 -8.03 16.81 -2.45
CA GLN A 167 -9.38 17.39 -2.47
C GLN A 167 -9.40 18.91 -2.27
N ASP A 168 -8.29 19.52 -1.93
CA ASP A 168 -8.14 20.97 -1.70
C ASP A 168 -8.46 21.83 -2.94
N SER A 169 -8.22 21.32 -4.14
CA SER A 169 -8.53 21.98 -5.41
C SER A 169 -9.94 21.71 -5.95
N ILE A 170 -10.70 20.80 -5.32
CA ILE A 170 -12.02 20.42 -5.82
C ILE A 170 -13.04 21.52 -5.52
N SER A 171 -13.67 22.00 -6.60
CA SER A 171 -14.76 22.97 -6.53
C SER A 171 -16.06 22.27 -6.11
N ALA A 172 -16.61 22.61 -4.96
CA ALA A 172 -17.92 22.13 -4.55
C ALA A 172 -18.95 23.26 -4.61
N ASN A 173 -20.04 23.04 -5.32
CA ASN A 173 -21.18 23.94 -5.42
C ASN A 173 -22.46 23.34 -4.81
N THR A 174 -22.40 22.11 -4.32
CA THR A 174 -23.49 21.44 -3.63
C THR A 174 -22.99 20.79 -2.35
N LEU A 175 -23.86 20.57 -1.39
CA LEU A 175 -23.53 19.96 -0.12
C LEU A 175 -22.96 18.53 -0.26
N PRO A 176 -23.49 17.62 -1.11
CA PRO A 176 -22.87 16.32 -1.34
C PRO A 176 -21.42 16.41 -1.86
N LEU A 177 -21.14 17.28 -2.83
CA LEU A 177 -19.78 17.50 -3.34
C LEU A 177 -18.86 18.16 -2.30
N ALA A 178 -19.44 18.86 -1.34
CA ALA A 178 -18.70 19.42 -0.22
C ALA A 178 -18.27 18.34 0.77
N MET A 179 -19.01 17.25 0.90
CA MET A 179 -18.72 16.17 1.84
C MET A 179 -17.48 15.36 1.47
N GLY A 180 -17.14 15.21 0.19
CA GLY A 180 -15.97 14.46 -0.26
C GLY A 180 -16.09 13.88 -1.66
N ILE A 181 -15.24 12.92 -1.97
CA ILE A 181 -15.19 12.20 -3.26
C ILE A 181 -15.87 10.85 -3.11
N LEU A 182 -16.71 10.50 -4.08
CA LEU A 182 -17.34 9.19 -4.18
C LEU A 182 -16.46 8.21 -4.96
N TYR A 183 -16.30 7.01 -4.40
CA TYR A 183 -15.61 5.88 -5.01
C TYR A 183 -16.55 4.68 -5.10
N LYS A 184 -16.50 3.94 -6.19
CA LYS A 184 -17.19 2.64 -6.28
C LYS A 184 -16.53 1.62 -5.34
N SER A 185 -17.33 0.76 -4.75
CA SER A 185 -16.84 -0.29 -3.84
C SER A 185 -15.96 -1.32 -4.54
N THR A 186 -16.27 -1.66 -5.78
CA THR A 186 -15.68 -2.80 -6.53
C THR A 186 -14.86 -2.39 -7.76
N ASP A 187 -14.67 -1.11 -8.02
CA ASP A 187 -13.82 -0.69 -9.15
C ASP A 187 -12.36 -1.07 -8.86
N PRO A 188 -11.75 -1.99 -9.65
CA PRO A 188 -10.41 -2.49 -9.39
C PRO A 188 -9.31 -1.45 -9.65
N GLU A 189 -9.60 -0.38 -10.37
CA GLU A 189 -8.58 0.64 -10.71
C GLU A 189 -8.66 1.88 -9.84
N THR A 190 -9.85 2.33 -9.54
CA THR A 190 -10.09 3.61 -8.84
C THR A 190 -10.98 3.47 -7.62
N GLY A 191 -11.47 2.27 -7.34
CA GLY A 191 -12.40 2.00 -6.25
C GLY A 191 -11.78 2.07 -4.87
N ILE A 192 -12.65 2.19 -3.87
CA ILE A 192 -12.25 2.26 -2.46
C ILE A 192 -11.56 0.96 -1.98
N LEU A 193 -11.80 -0.17 -2.66
CA LEU A 193 -11.16 -1.45 -2.35
C LEU A 193 -9.64 -1.34 -2.28
N LYS A 194 -9.02 -0.55 -3.18
CA LYS A 194 -7.56 -0.31 -3.16
C LYS A 194 -7.04 0.31 -1.87
N CYS A 195 -7.85 1.13 -1.21
CA CYS A 195 -7.46 1.67 0.09
C CYS A 195 -7.36 0.56 1.13
N PHE A 196 -8.36 -0.35 1.15
CA PHE A 196 -8.35 -1.49 2.05
C PHE A 196 -7.22 -2.48 1.76
N GLU A 197 -6.93 -2.78 0.48
CA GLU A 197 -5.85 -3.69 0.08
C GLU A 197 -4.47 -3.27 0.61
N CYS A 198 -4.21 -1.96 0.71
CA CYS A 198 -2.96 -1.42 1.23
C CYS A 198 -2.98 -1.15 2.73
N HIS A 199 -4.16 -1.08 3.36
CA HIS A 199 -4.30 -0.69 4.75
C HIS A 199 -4.83 -1.82 5.65
N SER A 200 -5.10 -3.00 5.10
CA SER A 200 -5.56 -4.17 5.84
C SER A 200 -4.78 -5.43 5.47
N THR A 201 -5.10 -6.55 6.09
CA THR A 201 -4.45 -7.85 5.87
C THR A 201 -5.46 -8.87 5.37
N GLY A 202 -5.05 -9.65 4.37
CA GLY A 202 -5.85 -10.71 3.79
C GLY A 202 -6.94 -10.20 2.85
N PRO A 203 -7.84 -11.10 2.42
CA PRO A 203 -8.89 -10.74 1.48
C PRO A 203 -9.88 -9.76 2.10
N VAL A 204 -10.39 -8.86 1.27
CA VAL A 204 -11.48 -7.96 1.63
C VAL A 204 -12.76 -8.52 1.03
N SER A 205 -13.67 -8.96 1.87
CA SER A 205 -14.98 -9.43 1.43
C SER A 205 -15.92 -8.25 1.18
N ALA A 206 -16.78 -8.38 0.17
CA ALA A 206 -17.76 -7.39 -0.21
C ALA A 206 -19.20 -7.93 -0.01
N GLY A 207 -19.46 -8.57 1.11
CA GLY A 207 -20.79 -9.08 1.45
C GLY A 207 -21.80 -7.95 1.62
N SER A 208 -22.95 -8.01 0.93
CA SER A 208 -23.99 -6.97 0.95
C SER A 208 -23.45 -5.53 0.72
N GLY A 209 -22.40 -5.39 -0.10
CA GLY A 209 -21.78 -4.10 -0.40
C GLY A 209 -20.92 -3.50 0.71
N GLN A 210 -20.84 -4.15 1.88
CA GLN A 210 -19.94 -3.71 2.95
C GLN A 210 -18.57 -4.37 2.81
N LEU A 211 -17.52 -3.55 2.70
CA LEU A 211 -16.15 -4.03 2.65
C LEU A 211 -15.70 -4.41 4.06
N GLN A 212 -15.32 -5.68 4.21
CA GLN A 212 -14.79 -6.23 5.46
C GLN A 212 -13.46 -6.90 5.21
N PRO A 213 -12.36 -6.32 5.66
CA PRO A 213 -11.05 -6.96 5.61
C PRO A 213 -10.98 -8.14 6.58
N ALA A 214 -10.19 -9.15 6.23
CA ALA A 214 -9.99 -10.31 7.11
C ALA A 214 -9.32 -9.91 8.43
N GLU A 215 -8.41 -8.93 8.40
CA GLU A 215 -7.79 -8.35 9.59
C GLU A 215 -7.50 -6.87 9.36
N LEU A 216 -7.76 -6.04 10.38
CA LEU A 216 -7.50 -4.60 10.34
C LEU A 216 -6.01 -4.28 10.45
N GLY A 217 -5.56 -3.31 9.66
CA GLY A 217 -4.16 -2.92 9.60
C GLY A 217 -3.29 -3.91 8.82
N VAL A 218 -2.11 -3.48 8.45
CA VAL A 218 -1.10 -4.30 7.77
C VAL A 218 -0.36 -5.12 8.84
N ARG A 219 -0.82 -6.38 9.03
CA ARG A 219 -0.34 -7.30 10.06
C ARG A 219 0.59 -8.37 9.46
N CYS A 220 0.89 -9.41 10.24
CA CYS A 220 1.86 -10.45 9.86
C CYS A 220 1.64 -11.00 8.45
N GLU A 221 0.44 -11.45 8.15
CA GLU A 221 0.12 -12.16 6.92
C GLU A 221 0.00 -11.25 5.69
N ALA A 222 -0.04 -9.93 5.86
CA ALA A 222 0.07 -8.99 4.73
C ALA A 222 1.44 -9.07 4.05
N CYS A 223 2.48 -9.43 4.81
CA CYS A 223 3.85 -9.57 4.32
C CYS A 223 4.28 -11.03 4.20
N HIS A 224 3.81 -11.88 5.07
CA HIS A 224 4.23 -13.28 5.14
C HIS A 224 3.31 -14.24 4.40
N GLY A 225 2.14 -13.77 3.94
CA GLY A 225 1.10 -14.61 3.33
C GLY A 225 0.36 -15.45 4.36
N PRO A 226 -0.65 -16.24 3.89
CA PRO A 226 -1.51 -17.04 4.75
C PRO A 226 -0.71 -18.06 5.58
N GLY A 227 -0.95 -18.08 6.90
CA GLY A 227 -0.14 -18.81 7.86
C GLY A 227 -0.61 -20.23 8.21
N GLU A 228 -1.79 -20.67 7.76
CA GLU A 228 -2.39 -21.93 8.19
C GLU A 228 -1.48 -23.16 7.95
N LEU A 229 -0.95 -23.30 6.73
CA LEU A 229 -0.09 -24.43 6.39
C LEU A 229 1.25 -24.39 7.12
N HIS A 230 1.81 -23.19 7.31
CA HIS A 230 3.01 -22.99 8.13
C HIS A 230 2.77 -23.45 9.57
N ARG A 231 1.67 -22.99 10.17
CA ARG A 231 1.28 -23.35 11.54
C ARG A 231 1.09 -24.87 11.70
N ALA A 232 0.37 -25.49 10.75
CA ALA A 232 0.12 -26.93 10.78
C ALA A 232 1.43 -27.74 10.71
N ALA A 233 2.35 -27.40 9.79
CA ALA A 233 3.64 -28.03 9.66
C ALA A 233 4.53 -27.83 10.90
N ALA A 234 4.53 -26.62 11.48
CA ALA A 234 5.28 -26.32 12.69
C ALA A 234 4.78 -27.14 13.89
N ARG A 235 3.46 -27.23 14.09
CA ARG A 235 2.85 -28.03 15.17
C ARG A 235 3.11 -29.53 15.03
N SER A 236 3.25 -30.04 13.82
CA SER A 236 3.62 -31.45 13.56
C SER A 236 5.13 -31.72 13.64
N GLY A 237 5.95 -30.73 14.05
CA GLY A 237 7.39 -30.88 14.17
C GLY A 237 8.16 -30.80 12.84
N GLN A 238 7.50 -30.54 11.72
CA GLN A 238 8.09 -30.45 10.39
C GLN A 238 8.67 -29.03 10.14
N ILE A 239 9.66 -28.64 10.94
CA ILE A 239 10.19 -27.27 10.95
C ILE A 239 10.78 -26.83 9.60
N GLY A 240 11.46 -27.74 8.87
CA GLY A 240 11.96 -27.47 7.52
C GLY A 240 10.83 -27.08 6.58
N LYS A 241 9.78 -27.91 6.52
CA LYS A 241 8.58 -27.68 5.73
C LYS A 241 7.85 -26.41 6.14
N ALA A 242 7.73 -26.15 7.43
CA ALA A 242 7.10 -24.93 7.92
C ALA A 242 7.77 -23.67 7.37
N ARG A 243 9.11 -23.64 7.26
CA ARG A 243 9.87 -22.51 6.69
C ARG A 243 9.65 -22.31 5.20
N GLU A 244 9.27 -23.33 4.46
CA GLU A 244 8.95 -23.30 3.03
C GLU A 244 7.52 -22.82 2.77
N LEU A 245 6.62 -23.09 3.73
CA LEU A 245 5.18 -22.80 3.64
C LEU A 245 4.81 -21.37 4.10
N ILE A 246 5.79 -20.54 4.35
CA ILE A 246 5.59 -19.13 4.71
C ILE A 246 6.55 -18.24 3.93
N GLN A 247 6.06 -17.15 3.37
CA GLN A 247 6.91 -16.18 2.71
C GLN A 247 7.76 -15.44 3.74
N ASN A 248 9.04 -15.24 3.42
CA ASN A 248 9.93 -14.38 4.19
C ASN A 248 10.54 -13.30 3.29
N PRO A 249 9.97 -12.08 3.29
CA PRO A 249 10.48 -10.98 2.46
C PRO A 249 11.96 -10.63 2.74
N GLY A 250 12.46 -10.90 3.94
CA GLY A 250 13.87 -10.69 4.28
C GLY A 250 14.85 -11.57 3.51
N ARG A 251 14.38 -12.59 2.78
CA ARG A 251 15.19 -13.45 1.89
C ARG A 251 15.17 -13.01 0.43
N MET A 252 14.36 -12.01 0.08
CA MET A 252 14.27 -11.49 -1.27
C MET A 252 15.55 -10.74 -1.64
N SER A 253 15.86 -10.69 -2.94
CA SER A 253 16.86 -9.76 -3.45
C SER A 253 16.44 -8.31 -3.20
N ALA A 254 17.39 -7.37 -3.14
CA ALA A 254 17.05 -5.97 -2.92
C ALA A 254 16.06 -5.40 -3.95
N PRO A 255 16.18 -5.69 -5.26
CA PRO A 255 15.17 -5.29 -6.24
C PRO A 255 13.80 -5.94 -6.02
N ASP A 256 13.75 -7.23 -5.66
CA ASP A 256 12.49 -7.93 -5.41
C ASP A 256 11.79 -7.39 -4.16
N LEU A 257 12.55 -7.14 -3.10
CA LEU A 257 12.01 -6.55 -1.88
C LEU A 257 11.50 -5.12 -2.14
N ASN A 258 12.20 -4.34 -2.97
CA ASN A 258 11.75 -3.00 -3.33
C ASN A 258 10.41 -3.05 -4.10
N ARG A 259 10.27 -4.01 -5.02
CA ARG A 259 8.99 -4.27 -5.71
C ARG A 259 7.90 -4.74 -4.73
N PHE A 260 8.24 -5.66 -3.84
CA PHE A 260 7.31 -6.17 -2.84
C PHE A 260 6.74 -5.05 -1.95
N CYS A 261 7.58 -4.20 -1.38
CA CYS A 261 7.14 -3.03 -0.63
C CYS A 261 6.32 -2.06 -1.51
N GLY A 262 6.67 -2.00 -2.79
CA GLY A 262 6.02 -1.20 -3.81
C GLY A 262 4.56 -1.56 -4.06
N ASN A 263 4.08 -2.75 -3.70
CA ASN A 263 2.66 -3.12 -3.86
C ASN A 263 1.74 -2.11 -3.15
N CYS A 264 2.15 -1.60 -1.99
CA CYS A 264 1.44 -0.55 -1.26
C CYS A 264 2.14 0.82 -1.39
N HIS A 265 3.48 0.87 -1.42
CA HIS A 265 4.27 2.09 -1.49
C HIS A 265 4.62 2.53 -2.93
N ARG A 266 3.91 2.04 -3.91
CA ARG A 266 4.05 2.21 -5.37
C ARG A 266 5.32 1.57 -5.94
N GLN A 267 5.10 0.62 -6.82
CA GLN A 267 6.19 -0.03 -7.54
C GLN A 267 6.91 0.94 -8.48
N PRO A 268 8.23 0.74 -8.71
CA PRO A 268 8.90 1.33 -9.85
C PRO A 268 8.13 0.99 -11.12
N ALA A 269 7.88 2.00 -11.96
CA ALA A 269 7.12 1.81 -13.19
C ALA A 269 7.83 0.81 -14.12
N PRO A 270 7.09 0.05 -14.92
CA PRO A 270 7.66 -0.75 -16.00
C PRO A 270 8.51 0.11 -16.95
N ALA A 271 9.42 -0.52 -17.68
CA ALA A 271 10.22 0.16 -18.69
C ALA A 271 9.31 0.93 -19.67
N GLY A 272 9.62 2.19 -19.92
CA GLY A 272 8.84 3.07 -20.80
C GLY A 272 7.75 3.90 -20.11
N VAL A 273 7.43 3.63 -18.85
CA VAL A 273 6.53 4.47 -18.05
C VAL A 273 7.37 5.31 -17.09
N SER A 274 7.37 6.62 -17.27
CA SER A 274 8.15 7.52 -16.43
C SER A 274 7.32 8.09 -15.28
N THR A 275 7.94 8.15 -14.10
CA THR A 275 7.43 8.96 -12.99
C THR A 275 7.88 10.41 -13.18
N ASP A 276 6.97 11.37 -13.09
CA ASP A 276 7.38 12.77 -13.04
C ASP A 276 7.96 13.13 -11.67
N PHE A 277 9.29 13.18 -11.63
CA PHE A 277 10.04 13.54 -10.44
C PHE A 277 10.04 15.04 -10.12
N ASN A 278 9.39 15.89 -10.91
CA ASN A 278 9.19 17.31 -10.58
C ASN A 278 7.95 17.50 -9.71
N VAL A 279 7.06 16.53 -9.64
CA VAL A 279 5.86 16.57 -8.82
C VAL A 279 6.22 16.19 -7.38
N ALA A 280 6.15 17.15 -6.47
CA ALA A 280 6.47 16.97 -5.05
C ALA A 280 5.66 15.83 -4.38
N TRP A 281 4.41 15.64 -4.81
CA TRP A 281 3.52 14.58 -4.32
C TRP A 281 4.07 13.17 -4.55
N ASN A 282 4.86 12.97 -5.61
CA ASN A 282 5.43 11.66 -5.95
C ASN A 282 6.54 11.21 -4.99
N VAL A 283 7.12 12.12 -4.18
CA VAL A 283 8.16 11.79 -3.19
C VAL A 283 7.69 10.74 -2.17
N ARG A 284 6.39 10.63 -1.93
CA ARG A 284 5.79 9.58 -1.09
C ARG A 284 5.89 8.16 -1.67
N HIS A 285 6.32 8.03 -2.91
CA HIS A 285 6.52 6.73 -3.58
C HIS A 285 7.96 6.25 -3.37
N GLN A 286 8.28 5.84 -2.13
CA GLN A 286 9.65 5.55 -1.70
C GLN A 286 10.37 4.50 -2.56
N PRO A 287 9.76 3.36 -2.95
CA PRO A 287 10.41 2.38 -3.83
C PRO A 287 10.80 2.94 -5.21
N VAL A 288 9.95 3.82 -5.78
CA VAL A 288 10.23 4.49 -7.06
C VAL A 288 11.47 5.39 -6.94
N TYR A 289 11.55 6.16 -5.88
CA TYR A 289 12.65 7.10 -5.65
C TYR A 289 13.93 6.37 -5.26
N LEU A 290 13.85 5.34 -4.41
CA LEU A 290 15.01 4.53 -4.02
C LEU A 290 15.64 3.85 -5.24
N SER A 291 14.84 3.35 -6.18
CA SER A 291 15.33 2.71 -7.40
C SER A 291 16.17 3.63 -8.31
N GLN A 292 16.11 4.95 -8.10
CA GLN A 292 16.93 5.92 -8.82
C GLN A 292 18.29 6.18 -8.14
N SER A 293 18.47 5.71 -6.91
CA SER A 293 19.66 5.99 -6.10
C SER A 293 20.86 5.18 -6.57
N ALA A 294 21.99 5.85 -6.78
CA ALA A 294 23.21 5.18 -7.24
C ALA A 294 23.68 4.06 -6.29
N CYS A 295 23.51 4.27 -4.97
CA CYS A 295 23.84 3.25 -3.97
C CYS A 295 22.92 2.03 -4.07
N PHE A 296 21.62 2.19 -4.37
CA PHE A 296 20.71 1.07 -4.62
C PHE A 296 21.11 0.31 -5.88
N LEU A 297 21.34 1.02 -6.99
CA LEU A 297 21.67 0.43 -8.29
C LEU A 297 23.01 -0.31 -8.30
N LYS A 298 23.99 0.18 -7.53
CA LYS A 298 25.37 -0.33 -7.57
C LYS A 298 25.71 -1.33 -6.47
N SER A 299 25.03 -1.29 -5.32
CA SER A 299 25.39 -2.17 -4.20
C SER A 299 24.86 -3.59 -4.34
N GLY A 300 23.74 -3.78 -5.03
CA GLY A 300 23.03 -5.05 -5.11
C GLY A 300 22.42 -5.55 -3.79
N SER A 301 22.72 -4.88 -2.68
CA SER A 301 22.33 -5.30 -1.32
C SER A 301 21.51 -4.27 -0.54
N LEU A 302 21.55 -3.00 -0.93
CA LEU A 302 20.74 -1.97 -0.28
C LEU A 302 19.27 -2.22 -0.53
N SER A 303 18.50 -2.37 0.52
CA SER A 303 17.06 -2.62 0.47
C SER A 303 16.31 -1.77 1.49
N CYS A 304 14.98 -1.81 1.46
CA CYS A 304 14.14 -1.15 2.47
C CYS A 304 14.54 -1.60 3.89
N LEU A 305 14.85 -2.90 4.07
CA LEU A 305 15.22 -3.47 5.36
C LEU A 305 16.61 -3.05 5.86
N THR A 306 17.44 -2.49 5.00
CA THR A 306 18.74 -1.93 5.43
C THR A 306 18.54 -0.77 6.41
N CYS A 307 17.45 0.00 6.23
CA CYS A 307 17.18 1.20 7.01
C CYS A 307 15.93 1.06 7.90
N HIS A 308 14.96 0.22 7.53
CA HIS A 308 13.69 0.09 8.23
C HIS A 308 13.50 -1.31 8.81
N ASP A 309 12.98 -1.36 10.04
CA ASP A 309 12.42 -2.58 10.62
C ASP A 309 10.91 -2.58 10.40
N PRO A 310 10.36 -3.47 9.54
CA PRO A 310 8.92 -3.50 9.25
C PRO A 310 8.08 -3.99 10.44
N HIS A 311 8.68 -4.65 11.42
CA HIS A 311 8.01 -5.06 12.65
C HIS A 311 7.97 -3.93 13.70
N GLY A 312 8.85 -2.93 13.60
CA GLY A 312 9.03 -1.90 14.60
C GLY A 312 8.31 -0.58 14.31
N LYS A 313 8.37 0.32 15.27
CA LYS A 313 8.00 1.71 15.06
C LYS A 313 9.00 2.37 14.11
N LEU A 314 8.49 3.25 13.24
CA LEU A 314 9.35 4.07 12.40
C LEU A 314 10.29 4.91 13.27
N GLN A 315 11.58 4.72 13.11
CA GLN A 315 12.57 5.60 13.70
C GLN A 315 12.45 7.00 13.10
N ARG A 316 12.59 8.02 13.97
CA ARG A 316 12.55 9.43 13.51
C ARG A 316 13.84 10.19 13.84
N ASP A 317 14.81 9.46 14.31
CA ASP A 317 16.11 9.94 14.75
C ASP A 317 17.12 9.78 13.60
N ASP A 318 17.64 10.91 13.16
CA ASP A 318 18.61 10.97 12.05
C ASP A 318 19.90 10.21 12.38
N ALA A 319 20.30 10.10 13.64
CA ALA A 319 21.54 9.43 14.03
C ALA A 319 21.48 7.93 13.71
N SER A 320 20.33 7.29 13.97
CA SER A 320 20.10 5.88 13.62
C SER A 320 20.22 5.63 12.11
N TYR A 321 19.64 6.52 11.29
CA TYR A 321 19.77 6.40 9.82
C TYR A 321 21.18 6.74 9.33
N ASN A 322 21.82 7.74 9.89
CA ASN A 322 23.21 8.09 9.57
C ASN A 322 24.17 6.93 9.87
N ALA A 323 23.93 6.16 10.95
CA ALA A 323 24.68 4.96 11.25
C ALA A 323 24.56 3.91 10.13
N ARG A 324 23.38 3.76 9.51
CA ARG A 324 23.19 2.85 8.35
C ARG A 324 23.99 3.30 7.13
N CYS A 325 24.09 4.59 6.87
CA CYS A 325 24.96 5.09 5.79
C CYS A 325 26.42 4.72 6.03
N ARG A 326 26.89 4.84 7.27
CA ARG A 326 28.29 4.57 7.66
C ARG A 326 28.66 3.10 7.58
N THR A 327 27.72 2.14 7.54
CA THR A 327 28.07 0.72 7.32
C THR A 327 28.72 0.48 5.94
N CYS A 328 28.49 1.37 4.99
CA CYS A 328 29.06 1.29 3.65
C CYS A 328 30.00 2.46 3.32
N HIS A 329 29.73 3.66 3.85
CA HIS A 329 30.50 4.87 3.60
C HIS A 329 31.54 5.08 4.73
N THR A 330 32.55 4.22 4.74
CA THR A 330 33.70 4.32 5.64
C THR A 330 34.97 4.63 4.84
N THR A 331 36.00 5.16 5.50
CA THR A 331 37.35 5.40 4.92
C THR A 331 38.04 4.09 4.54
N GLU A 332 37.63 2.96 5.11
CA GLU A 332 38.22 1.63 4.96
C GLU A 332 37.56 0.77 3.89
N SER A 333 36.50 1.27 3.23
CA SER A 333 35.76 0.47 2.22
C SER A 333 36.64 0.22 0.96
N THR A 334 36.63 -1.04 0.50
CA THR A 334 37.35 -1.44 -0.73
C THR A 334 36.36 -1.86 -1.81
N PRO A 335 36.31 -1.20 -3.00
CA PRO A 335 37.04 0.04 -3.32
C PRO A 335 36.56 1.23 -2.47
N PRO A 336 37.41 2.26 -2.31
CA PRO A 336 37.05 3.44 -1.55
C PRO A 336 35.73 4.06 -2.08
N LYS A 337 34.73 4.22 -1.21
CA LYS A 337 33.52 4.90 -1.58
C LYS A 337 33.66 6.40 -1.29
N PRO A 338 33.01 7.27 -2.07
CA PRO A 338 33.08 8.70 -1.81
C PRO A 338 32.65 9.00 -0.38
N VAL A 339 33.53 9.57 0.40
CA VAL A 339 33.26 10.07 1.74
C VAL A 339 32.78 11.52 1.61
N CYS A 340 31.82 11.91 2.39
CA CYS A 340 31.33 13.28 2.41
C CYS A 340 32.46 14.24 2.81
N ILE A 341 32.71 15.25 1.99
CA ILE A 341 33.73 16.28 2.23
C ILE A 341 33.32 17.33 3.27
N ALA A 342 32.12 17.24 3.81
CA ALA A 342 31.64 18.15 4.87
C ALA A 342 32.51 17.99 6.11
N LYS A 343 33.06 19.12 6.60
CA LYS A 343 34.01 19.19 7.72
C LYS A 343 33.45 18.81 9.11
N GLN A 344 32.19 18.48 9.21
CA GLN A 344 31.51 18.09 10.46
C GLN A 344 30.92 16.70 10.32
N PRO A 345 30.66 15.94 11.42
CA PRO A 345 29.89 14.72 11.35
C PRO A 345 28.53 15.03 10.76
N ALA A 346 28.45 14.94 9.44
CA ALA A 346 27.34 15.43 8.67
C ALA A 346 26.10 14.63 9.00
N ASN A 347 24.97 15.28 9.15
CA ASN A 347 23.68 14.65 9.09
C ASN A 347 23.44 14.19 7.63
N CYS A 348 23.80 12.93 7.33
CA CYS A 348 23.72 12.38 5.98
C CYS A 348 22.30 12.50 5.42
N VAL A 349 21.31 12.14 6.23
CA VAL A 349 19.90 12.15 5.83
C VAL A 349 19.43 13.56 5.47
N ALA A 350 19.75 14.56 6.28
CA ALA A 350 19.33 15.94 6.04
C ALA A 350 19.79 16.51 4.69
N CYS A 351 20.99 16.10 4.24
CA CYS A 351 21.58 16.57 2.98
C CYS A 351 21.26 15.67 1.78
N HIS A 352 21.28 14.34 1.99
CA HIS A 352 21.17 13.37 0.90
C HIS A 352 19.77 12.80 0.71
N MET A 353 18.87 13.03 1.65
CA MET A 353 17.46 12.58 1.64
C MET A 353 16.55 13.71 2.16
N PRO A 354 16.48 14.87 1.48
CA PRO A 354 15.80 16.03 2.02
C PRO A 354 14.32 15.80 2.23
N GLY A 355 13.77 16.41 3.29
CA GLY A 355 12.33 16.40 3.54
C GLY A 355 11.59 17.30 2.56
N VAL A 356 10.53 16.78 1.95
CA VAL A 356 9.65 17.46 0.99
C VAL A 356 8.26 17.55 1.60
N SER A 357 7.66 18.72 1.55
CA SER A 357 6.25 18.95 1.90
C SER A 357 5.44 19.16 0.62
N PRO A 358 4.80 18.11 0.07
CA PRO A 358 4.03 18.23 -1.16
C PRO A 358 2.73 19.02 -0.99
N GLN A 359 2.24 19.06 0.24
CA GLN A 359 1.06 19.77 0.68
C GLN A 359 1.29 20.28 2.11
N ALA A 360 0.52 21.28 2.53
CA ALA A 360 0.53 21.73 3.93
C ALA A 360 0.29 20.55 4.88
N TYR A 361 1.02 20.57 6.00
CA TYR A 361 0.91 19.58 7.09
C TYR A 361 1.43 18.16 6.79
N LEU A 362 1.91 17.89 5.56
CA LEU A 362 2.53 16.62 5.19
C LEU A 362 4.02 16.82 4.89
N ARG A 363 4.84 15.88 5.35
CA ARG A 363 6.26 15.88 5.07
C ARG A 363 6.76 14.47 4.83
N PHE A 364 7.40 14.24 3.69
CA PHE A 364 8.01 12.96 3.31
C PHE A 364 9.50 13.12 3.07
N THR A 365 10.28 12.13 3.48
CA THR A 365 11.69 12.06 3.14
C THR A 365 11.85 11.57 1.71
N ASN A 366 12.67 12.28 0.92
CA ASN A 366 12.97 11.87 -0.44
C ASN A 366 13.95 10.69 -0.43
N HIS A 367 13.52 9.54 -0.99
CA HIS A 367 14.31 8.31 -1.06
C HIS A 367 15.24 8.22 -2.29
N TRP A 368 15.25 9.23 -3.15
CA TRP A 368 16.30 9.36 -4.16
C TRP A 368 17.57 9.89 -3.51
N ILE A 369 18.37 8.97 -2.97
CA ILE A 369 19.59 9.30 -2.22
C ILE A 369 20.64 9.88 -3.17
N GLY A 370 21.09 11.10 -2.92
CA GLY A 370 22.05 11.76 -3.78
C GLY A 370 22.49 13.13 -3.27
N VAL A 371 23.26 13.87 -4.08
CA VAL A 371 23.74 15.22 -3.78
C VAL A 371 22.76 16.22 -4.39
N TYR A 372 22.08 16.97 -3.55
CA TYR A 372 21.10 17.98 -4.00
C TYR A 372 21.77 19.33 -4.22
N PRO A 373 21.43 20.05 -5.31
CA PRO A 373 21.77 21.46 -5.44
C PRO A 373 21.20 22.28 -4.27
N GLN A 374 21.80 23.40 -3.97
CA GLN A 374 21.31 24.29 -2.93
C GLN A 374 19.83 24.65 -3.18
N GLY A 375 18.99 24.45 -2.17
CA GLY A 375 17.54 24.69 -2.25
C GLY A 375 16.73 23.62 -3.00
N ALA A 376 17.35 22.73 -3.76
CA ALA A 376 16.65 21.63 -4.44
C ALA A 376 16.32 20.49 -3.45
N LYS A 377 15.12 19.89 -3.61
CA LYS A 377 14.66 18.78 -2.75
C LYS A 377 14.06 17.62 -3.54
N LEU A 378 13.84 17.77 -4.84
CA LEU A 378 13.13 16.78 -5.66
C LEU A 378 14.07 15.88 -6.43
N LYS A 379 15.11 16.45 -7.04
CA LYS A 379 16.09 15.71 -7.84
C LYS A 379 17.52 16.03 -7.39
N PRO A 380 18.35 15.02 -7.12
CA PRO A 380 19.76 15.22 -6.88
C PRO A 380 20.50 15.58 -8.20
N ARG A 381 21.73 16.05 -8.08
CA ARG A 381 22.65 16.15 -9.24
C ARG A 381 22.88 14.76 -9.82
N ARG A 382 22.92 14.67 -11.13
CA ARG A 382 23.30 13.44 -11.86
C ARG A 382 24.81 13.20 -11.76
#